data_6566cd124cbc91334c579f2e3f2bd27f
#
_entry.id   6566cd124cbc91334c579f2e3f2bd27f
#
_cell.length_a   1.000
_cell.length_b   1.000
_cell.length_c   1.000
_cell.angle_alpha   90.00
_cell.angle_beta   90.00
_cell.angle_gamma   90.00
#
_symmetry.space_group_name_H-M   'P 1'
#
loop_
_entity.id
_entity.type
_entity.pdbx_description
1 polymer ?
#
loop_
_entity_poly.entity_id
_entity_poly.type
_entity_poly.pdbx_seq_one_letter_code
_entity_poly.pdbx_strand_id
1 'polypeptide(L)'
;KCLATMVEGFQAVIDKLEAKPVAISFAFPGPADYPNGIIGGYLPNFPSFREGVALGPFLEYKFGIPVFINNDGDLFAYGEALGGALPEVNAKLEALGCPKRYKNLVGYTFGTGFGIGVVVNNQLNRGDNSCIETFCLKHKKMPDIIVEDGVAVRAIKRVYGEVSGDVKHAFEPKDICEIADGKRPGDVEAAKQAFAELGEIAGDAMATAVTLVDGLIVIGGGITAARKYIMPSLLKELRGKMHTITGEELNRVQMKVYDLDNEEEFKEFAKGDQRALKVYGTDRYVAYDPQKR
;
A
#
# COMPACT_ATOMS: atom_id res chain seq x y z
N LYS A 1 13.00 -29.13 -5.13
CA LYS A 1 12.56 -29.20 -3.71
C LYS A 1 11.38 -28.24 -3.46
N CYS A 2 11.46 -26.95 -3.80
CA CYS A 2 10.39 -25.98 -3.56
C CYS A 2 9.05 -26.39 -4.21
N LEU A 3 9.04 -26.74 -5.50
CA LEU A 3 7.82 -27.18 -6.19
C LEU A 3 7.18 -28.41 -5.57
N ALA A 4 7.98 -29.39 -5.11
CA ALA A 4 7.45 -30.58 -4.43
C ALA A 4 6.75 -30.19 -3.12
N THR A 5 7.40 -29.34 -2.29
CA THR A 5 6.83 -28.85 -1.04
C THR A 5 5.54 -28.05 -1.28
N MET A 6 5.46 -27.27 -2.36
CA MET A 6 4.22 -26.56 -2.73
C MET A 6 3.09 -27.53 -3.07
N VAL A 7 3.37 -28.57 -3.86
CA VAL A 7 2.38 -29.62 -4.18
C VAL A 7 1.89 -30.31 -2.91
N GLU A 8 2.81 -30.72 -2.03
CA GLU A 8 2.47 -31.31 -0.74
C GLU A 8 1.58 -30.39 0.11
N GLY A 9 1.92 -29.10 0.16
CA GLY A 9 1.16 -28.10 0.90
C GLY A 9 -0.24 -27.90 0.35
N PHE A 10 -0.43 -27.74 -0.97
CA PHE A 10 -1.75 -27.62 -1.58
C PHE A 10 -2.56 -28.91 -1.42
N GLN A 11 -1.94 -30.09 -1.58
CA GLN A 11 -2.63 -31.35 -1.35
C GLN A 11 -3.12 -31.48 0.11
N ALA A 12 -2.28 -31.11 1.08
CA ALA A 12 -2.67 -31.15 2.49
C ALA A 12 -3.83 -30.18 2.84
N VAL A 13 -3.99 -29.09 2.09
CA VAL A 13 -5.15 -28.20 2.21
C VAL A 13 -6.38 -28.86 1.57
N ILE A 14 -6.24 -29.38 0.35
CA ILE A 14 -7.32 -30.04 -0.38
C ILE A 14 -7.90 -31.21 0.42
N ASP A 15 -7.05 -32.01 1.05
CA ASP A 15 -7.44 -33.17 1.85
C ASP A 15 -8.28 -32.80 3.11
N LYS A 16 -8.25 -31.52 3.51
CA LYS A 16 -9.05 -31.02 4.65
C LYS A 16 -10.38 -30.37 4.23
N LEU A 17 -10.60 -30.18 2.94
CA LEU A 17 -11.83 -29.55 2.45
C LEU A 17 -12.98 -30.57 2.40
N GLU A 18 -14.17 -30.12 2.80
CA GLU A 18 -15.42 -30.93 2.70
C GLU A 18 -15.87 -31.05 1.24
N ALA A 19 -15.50 -30.12 0.37
CA ALA A 19 -15.86 -30.11 -1.04
C ALA A 19 -14.63 -29.95 -1.93
N LYS A 20 -14.69 -30.48 -3.15
CA LYS A 20 -13.62 -30.31 -4.13
C LYS A 20 -13.43 -28.82 -4.46
N PRO A 21 -12.20 -28.27 -4.37
CA PRO A 21 -11.95 -26.88 -4.72
C PRO A 21 -12.15 -26.66 -6.23
N VAL A 22 -12.61 -25.47 -6.58
CA VAL A 22 -12.85 -25.07 -7.98
C VAL A 22 -11.64 -24.37 -8.59
N ALA A 23 -10.71 -23.85 -7.77
CA ALA A 23 -9.49 -23.18 -8.19
C ALA A 23 -8.46 -23.16 -7.05
N ILE A 24 -7.21 -22.89 -7.39
CA ILE A 24 -6.15 -22.52 -6.46
C ILE A 24 -5.81 -21.03 -6.70
N SER A 25 -5.79 -20.22 -5.64
CA SER A 25 -5.39 -18.82 -5.71
C SER A 25 -4.41 -18.50 -4.58
N PHE A 26 -3.28 -17.89 -4.94
CA PHE A 26 -2.26 -17.53 -3.93
C PHE A 26 -1.37 -16.38 -4.40
N ALA A 27 -0.67 -15.77 -3.43
CA ALA A 27 0.33 -14.75 -3.69
C ALA A 27 1.70 -15.35 -3.96
N PHE A 28 2.44 -14.74 -4.89
CA PHE A 28 3.86 -14.99 -5.08
C PHE A 28 4.59 -13.67 -5.36
N PRO A 29 5.75 -13.40 -4.72
CA PRO A 29 6.47 -12.16 -4.94
C PRO A 29 6.93 -12.03 -6.40
N GLY A 30 6.98 -10.78 -6.88
CA GLY A 30 7.32 -10.44 -8.24
C GLY A 30 8.47 -9.45 -8.38
N PRO A 31 8.58 -8.84 -9.53
CA PRO A 31 7.66 -8.91 -10.69
C PRO A 31 7.65 -10.27 -11.39
N ALA A 32 6.53 -10.64 -12.00
CA ALA A 32 6.34 -11.91 -12.72
C ALA A 32 5.25 -11.77 -13.80
N ASP A 33 5.20 -12.71 -14.75
CA ASP A 33 4.09 -12.82 -15.70
C ASP A 33 2.89 -13.51 -15.04
N TYR A 34 2.19 -12.78 -14.18
CA TYR A 34 1.06 -13.30 -13.42
C TYR A 34 -0.11 -13.77 -14.29
N PRO A 35 -0.47 -13.09 -15.41
CA PRO A 35 -1.53 -13.58 -16.29
C PRO A 35 -1.29 -15.00 -16.84
N ASN A 36 -0.05 -15.35 -17.09
CA ASN A 36 0.34 -16.68 -17.59
C ASN A 36 0.84 -17.62 -16.47
N GLY A 37 0.91 -17.15 -15.23
CA GLY A 37 1.37 -17.93 -14.08
C GLY A 37 2.86 -18.31 -14.17
N ILE A 38 3.68 -17.46 -14.81
CA ILE A 38 5.12 -17.68 -14.97
C ILE A 38 5.88 -16.81 -14.00
N ILE A 39 6.62 -17.42 -13.09
CA ILE A 39 7.44 -16.73 -12.10
C ILE A 39 8.88 -16.68 -12.60
N GLY A 40 9.45 -15.48 -12.70
CA GLY A 40 10.83 -15.30 -13.19
C GLY A 40 11.35 -13.88 -12.90
N GLY A 41 12.57 -13.59 -13.35
CA GLY A 41 13.21 -12.29 -13.17
C GLY A 41 13.99 -12.15 -11.87
N TYR A 42 14.26 -10.91 -11.43
CA TYR A 42 15.07 -10.68 -10.23
C TYR A 42 14.30 -11.01 -8.95
N LEU A 43 14.57 -12.17 -8.40
CA LEU A 43 13.97 -12.70 -7.19
C LEU A 43 15.08 -13.06 -6.18
N PRO A 44 15.51 -12.13 -5.30
CA PRO A 44 16.64 -12.36 -4.38
C PRO A 44 16.44 -13.56 -3.48
N ASN A 45 15.23 -13.76 -2.97
CA ASN A 45 14.87 -14.83 -2.04
C ASN A 45 14.53 -16.16 -2.74
N PHE A 46 14.34 -16.14 -4.07
CA PHE A 46 13.96 -17.32 -4.86
C PHE A 46 14.86 -17.49 -6.10
N PRO A 47 16.18 -17.67 -5.92
CA PRO A 47 17.11 -17.69 -7.05
C PRO A 47 16.82 -18.80 -8.07
N SER A 48 16.20 -19.90 -7.66
CA SER A 48 15.82 -21.01 -8.55
C SER A 48 14.64 -20.71 -9.49
N PHE A 49 13.97 -19.56 -9.33
CA PHE A 49 12.88 -19.12 -10.19
C PHE A 49 13.31 -18.07 -11.23
N ARG A 50 14.53 -17.54 -11.16
CA ARG A 50 15.00 -16.40 -11.97
C ARG A 50 14.94 -16.64 -13.48
N GLU A 51 15.22 -17.87 -13.91
CA GLU A 51 15.20 -18.25 -15.33
C GLU A 51 13.79 -18.51 -15.89
N GLY A 52 12.78 -18.35 -15.05
CA GLY A 52 11.39 -18.59 -15.40
C GLY A 52 10.92 -20.00 -15.04
N VAL A 53 9.84 -20.06 -14.27
CA VAL A 53 9.14 -21.30 -13.90
C VAL A 53 7.67 -21.12 -14.22
N ALA A 54 7.13 -21.97 -15.09
CA ALA A 54 5.69 -22.01 -15.41
C ALA A 54 4.91 -22.62 -14.24
N LEU A 55 4.85 -21.87 -13.12
CA LEU A 55 4.32 -22.34 -11.85
C LEU A 55 2.81 -22.59 -11.91
N GLY A 56 2.06 -21.66 -12.48
CA GLY A 56 0.62 -21.80 -12.68
C GLY A 56 0.28 -23.04 -13.53
N PRO A 57 0.78 -23.14 -14.76
CA PRO A 57 0.57 -24.32 -15.61
C PRO A 57 1.03 -25.64 -14.97
N PHE A 58 2.13 -25.63 -14.19
CA PHE A 58 2.57 -26.81 -13.46
C PHE A 58 1.55 -27.26 -12.41
N LEU A 59 1.03 -26.33 -11.61
CA LEU A 59 0.04 -26.65 -10.58
C LEU A 59 -1.32 -27.03 -11.19
N GLU A 60 -1.73 -26.38 -12.28
CA GLU A 60 -2.93 -26.77 -13.04
C GLU A 60 -2.83 -28.21 -13.56
N TYR A 61 -1.68 -28.59 -14.13
CA TYR A 61 -1.42 -29.96 -14.56
C TYR A 61 -1.49 -30.95 -13.39
N LYS A 62 -1.01 -30.58 -12.21
CA LYS A 62 -0.99 -31.45 -11.02
C LYS A 62 -2.37 -31.65 -10.41
N PHE A 63 -3.18 -30.59 -10.31
CA PHE A 63 -4.43 -30.60 -9.57
C PHE A 63 -5.69 -30.65 -10.44
N GLY A 64 -5.56 -30.40 -11.75
CA GLY A 64 -6.67 -30.43 -12.71
C GLY A 64 -7.71 -29.33 -12.47
N ILE A 65 -7.33 -28.22 -11.89
CA ILE A 65 -8.17 -27.05 -11.62
C ILE A 65 -7.40 -25.77 -11.95
N PRO A 66 -8.09 -24.64 -12.28
CA PRO A 66 -7.44 -23.36 -12.58
C PRO A 66 -6.57 -22.84 -11.43
N VAL A 67 -5.46 -22.17 -11.78
CA VAL A 67 -4.51 -21.60 -10.84
C VAL A 67 -4.34 -20.10 -11.11
N PHE A 68 -4.55 -19.28 -10.09
CA PHE A 68 -4.41 -17.83 -10.16
C PHE A 68 -3.29 -17.38 -9.22
N ILE A 69 -2.30 -16.70 -9.78
CA ILE A 69 -1.15 -16.15 -9.04
C ILE A 69 -1.16 -14.64 -9.22
N ASN A 70 -0.93 -13.90 -8.14
CA ASN A 70 -0.72 -12.46 -8.19
C ASN A 70 0.39 -12.05 -7.22
N ASN A 71 0.86 -10.81 -7.33
CA ASN A 71 1.71 -10.18 -6.33
C ASN A 71 0.91 -10.03 -5.01
N ASP A 72 1.59 -10.05 -3.87
CA ASP A 72 0.96 -9.90 -2.55
C ASP A 72 0.42 -8.48 -2.32
N GLY A 73 1.13 -7.44 -2.78
CA GLY A 73 0.66 -6.06 -2.76
C GLY A 73 -0.59 -5.85 -3.64
N ASP A 74 -0.60 -6.47 -4.83
CA ASP A 74 -1.75 -6.47 -5.73
C ASP A 74 -2.98 -7.13 -5.08
N LEU A 75 -2.80 -8.31 -4.47
CA LEU A 75 -3.89 -9.02 -3.81
C LEU A 75 -4.42 -8.24 -2.61
N PHE A 76 -3.53 -7.61 -1.84
CA PHE A 76 -3.94 -6.73 -0.74
C PHE A 76 -4.82 -5.58 -1.26
N ALA A 77 -4.32 -4.80 -2.22
CA ALA A 77 -5.05 -3.66 -2.76
C ALA A 77 -6.38 -4.06 -3.40
N TYR A 78 -6.39 -5.18 -4.13
CA TYR A 78 -7.61 -5.66 -4.78
C TYR A 78 -8.63 -6.20 -3.77
N GLY A 79 -8.17 -6.87 -2.72
CA GLY A 79 -9.02 -7.28 -1.60
C GLY A 79 -9.68 -6.11 -0.90
N GLU A 80 -8.92 -5.04 -0.62
CA GLU A 80 -9.41 -3.79 -0.04
C GLU A 80 -10.39 -3.05 -0.97
N ALA A 81 -10.23 -3.19 -2.28
CA ALA A 81 -11.14 -2.60 -3.25
C ALA A 81 -12.45 -3.39 -3.41
N LEU A 82 -12.43 -4.71 -3.26
CA LEU A 82 -13.61 -5.55 -3.48
C LEU A 82 -14.46 -5.73 -2.21
N GLY A 83 -13.84 -5.89 -1.06
CA GLY A 83 -14.53 -6.27 0.18
C GLY A 83 -13.98 -5.60 1.45
N GLY A 84 -13.05 -4.64 1.32
CA GLY A 84 -12.43 -3.95 2.44
C GLY A 84 -12.74 -2.45 2.47
N ALA A 85 -11.70 -1.64 2.56
CA ALA A 85 -11.79 -0.20 2.81
C ALA A 85 -12.60 0.57 1.76
N LEU A 86 -12.48 0.23 0.47
CA LEU A 86 -13.16 0.99 -0.58
C LEU A 86 -14.69 0.90 -0.48
N PRO A 87 -15.33 -0.28 -0.44
CA PRO A 87 -16.78 -0.37 -0.22
C PRO A 87 -17.21 0.16 1.15
N GLU A 88 -16.39 0.01 2.21
CA GLU A 88 -16.70 0.55 3.53
C GLU A 88 -16.78 2.09 3.53
N VAL A 89 -15.78 2.76 2.95
CA VAL A 89 -15.78 4.23 2.80
C VAL A 89 -16.97 4.69 1.97
N ASN A 90 -17.26 4.03 0.86
CA ASN A 90 -18.41 4.38 0.02
C ASN A 90 -19.74 4.20 0.76
N ALA A 91 -19.92 3.15 1.55
CA ALA A 91 -21.11 2.94 2.37
C ALA A 91 -21.27 4.00 3.46
N LYS A 92 -20.18 4.39 4.13
CA LYS A 92 -20.18 5.48 5.11
C LYS A 92 -20.53 6.83 4.46
N LEU A 93 -19.98 7.12 3.27
CA LEU A 93 -20.33 8.34 2.51
C LEU A 93 -21.82 8.36 2.14
N GLU A 94 -22.37 7.23 1.72
CA GLU A 94 -23.78 7.09 1.40
C GLU A 94 -24.66 7.35 2.61
N ALA A 95 -24.34 6.74 3.76
CA ALA A 95 -25.06 6.94 5.02
C ALA A 95 -25.07 8.40 5.48
N LEU A 96 -24.04 9.17 5.13
CA LEU A 96 -23.93 10.60 5.42
C LEU A 96 -24.54 11.50 4.32
N GLY A 97 -25.19 10.92 3.29
CA GLY A 97 -25.78 11.66 2.18
C GLY A 97 -24.77 12.29 1.22
N CYS A 98 -23.50 11.91 1.28
CA CYS A 98 -22.50 12.39 0.34
C CYS A 98 -22.68 11.69 -1.02
N PRO A 99 -22.77 12.45 -2.15
CA PRO A 99 -22.95 11.84 -3.48
C PRO A 99 -21.67 11.25 -4.07
N LYS A 100 -20.49 11.58 -3.51
CA LYS A 100 -19.21 11.11 -4.01
C LYS A 100 -19.02 9.61 -3.77
N ARG A 101 -18.49 8.92 -4.77
CA ARG A 101 -18.10 7.50 -4.69
C ARG A 101 -16.71 7.33 -5.26
N TYR A 102 -15.89 6.58 -4.56
CA TYR A 102 -14.54 6.23 -4.97
C TYR A 102 -14.54 4.90 -5.72
N LYS A 103 -13.66 4.77 -6.69
CA LYS A 103 -13.46 3.58 -7.53
C LYS A 103 -11.99 3.25 -7.71
N ASN A 104 -11.11 4.18 -7.27
CA ASN A 104 -9.67 4.05 -7.36
C ASN A 104 -9.08 3.91 -5.96
N LEU A 105 -8.09 3.04 -5.83
CA LEU A 105 -7.41 2.78 -4.59
C LEU A 105 -5.93 2.46 -4.85
N VAL A 106 -5.06 2.96 -4.00
CA VAL A 106 -3.67 2.55 -3.91
C VAL A 106 -3.47 1.86 -2.57
N GLY A 107 -3.18 0.56 -2.60
CA GLY A 107 -2.90 -0.23 -1.41
C GLY A 107 -1.41 -0.34 -1.17
N TYR A 108 -0.96 -0.11 0.05
CA TYR A 108 0.43 -0.26 0.46
C TYR A 108 0.59 -1.29 1.56
N THR A 109 1.61 -2.12 1.47
CA THR A 109 1.97 -3.07 2.52
C THR A 109 3.32 -2.70 3.13
N PHE A 110 3.31 -2.37 4.43
CA PHE A 110 4.50 -2.07 5.22
C PHE A 110 4.98 -3.31 5.96
N GLY A 111 6.09 -3.88 5.52
CA GLY A 111 6.60 -5.13 6.08
C GLY A 111 8.09 -5.33 5.78
N THR A 112 8.46 -6.55 5.37
CA THR A 112 9.82 -6.86 4.91
C THR A 112 10.22 -6.02 3.71
N GLY A 113 9.24 -5.68 2.86
CA GLY A 113 9.36 -4.76 1.73
C GLY A 113 8.36 -3.62 1.82
N PHE A 114 8.28 -2.85 0.75
CA PHE A 114 7.35 -1.74 0.52
C PHE A 114 6.49 -2.06 -0.70
N GLY A 115 5.53 -2.96 -0.53
CA GLY A 115 4.64 -3.42 -1.61
C GLY A 115 3.55 -2.40 -1.93
N ILE A 116 3.14 -2.39 -3.19
CA ILE A 116 2.03 -1.58 -3.69
C ILE A 116 1.08 -2.45 -4.52
N GLY A 117 -0.19 -2.07 -4.55
CA GLY A 117 -1.16 -2.51 -5.55
C GLY A 117 -2.03 -1.34 -5.96
N VAL A 118 -2.41 -1.29 -7.22
CA VAL A 118 -3.17 -0.19 -7.81
C VAL A 118 -4.48 -0.69 -8.38
N VAL A 119 -5.58 -0.08 -7.94
CA VAL A 119 -6.93 -0.36 -8.44
C VAL A 119 -7.47 0.90 -9.11
N VAL A 120 -7.91 0.78 -10.36
CA VAL A 120 -8.50 1.85 -11.15
C VAL A 120 -9.87 1.38 -11.67
N ASN A 121 -10.91 2.17 -11.43
CA ASN A 121 -12.29 1.82 -11.78
C ASN A 121 -12.74 0.44 -11.25
N ASN A 122 -12.40 0.12 -10.00
CA ASN A 122 -12.64 -1.16 -9.34
C ASN A 122 -11.95 -2.37 -10.00
N GLN A 123 -10.96 -2.15 -10.84
CA GLN A 123 -10.18 -3.19 -11.49
C GLN A 123 -8.71 -3.10 -11.09
N LEU A 124 -8.12 -4.25 -10.78
CA LEU A 124 -6.68 -4.32 -10.51
C LEU A 124 -5.89 -3.89 -11.75
N ASN A 125 -5.02 -2.90 -11.59
CA ASN A 125 -4.12 -2.42 -12.64
C ASN A 125 -2.70 -2.94 -12.37
N ARG A 126 -2.26 -3.91 -13.13
CA ARG A 126 -0.90 -4.48 -13.05
C ARG A 126 0.09 -3.82 -14.01
N GLY A 127 -0.41 -3.00 -14.97
CA GLY A 127 0.36 -2.57 -16.14
C GLY A 127 0.60 -3.71 -17.13
N ASP A 128 1.27 -3.40 -18.21
CA ASP A 128 1.51 -4.37 -19.29
C ASP A 128 2.55 -5.45 -18.93
N ASN A 129 3.44 -5.16 -17.98
CA ASN A 129 4.54 -6.03 -17.58
C ASN A 129 4.47 -6.48 -16.11
N SER A 130 3.34 -6.29 -15.45
CA SER A 130 3.20 -6.52 -13.99
C SER A 130 4.29 -5.82 -13.16
N CYS A 131 4.66 -4.60 -13.55
CA CYS A 131 5.75 -3.81 -12.98
C CYS A 131 5.27 -2.47 -12.39
N ILE A 132 4.01 -2.37 -11.96
CA ILE A 132 3.54 -1.22 -11.20
C ILE A 132 4.08 -1.36 -9.78
N GLU A 133 5.18 -0.67 -9.52
CA GLU A 133 5.93 -0.77 -8.27
C GLU A 133 6.48 0.60 -7.85
N THR A 134 6.51 0.85 -6.53
CA THR A 134 7.09 2.07 -5.98
C THR A 134 8.38 1.83 -5.20
N PHE A 135 8.74 0.59 -4.91
CA PHE A 135 9.92 0.27 -4.11
C PHE A 135 11.23 0.86 -4.64
N CYS A 136 11.34 1.00 -5.97
CA CYS A 136 12.51 1.53 -6.67
C CYS A 136 12.48 3.05 -6.91
N LEU A 137 11.49 3.78 -6.40
CA LEU A 137 11.53 5.25 -6.39
C LEU A 137 12.74 5.71 -5.56
N LYS A 138 13.18 6.94 -5.80
CA LYS A 138 14.30 7.53 -5.05
C LYS A 138 13.91 7.75 -3.58
N HIS A 139 14.79 7.34 -2.69
CA HIS A 139 14.67 7.66 -1.27
C HIS A 139 14.78 9.17 -1.07
N LYS A 140 13.83 9.78 -0.35
CA LYS A 140 13.73 11.23 -0.18
C LYS A 140 15.02 11.89 0.32
N LYS A 141 15.70 11.26 1.29
CA LYS A 141 16.90 11.80 1.94
C LYS A 141 18.21 11.29 1.31
N MET A 142 18.17 10.21 0.58
CA MET A 142 19.31 9.54 -0.04
C MET A 142 19.00 9.22 -1.51
N PRO A 143 19.15 10.16 -2.44
CA PRO A 143 18.63 10.04 -3.82
C PRO A 143 19.20 8.87 -4.66
N ASP A 144 20.32 8.29 -4.25
CA ASP A 144 20.95 7.14 -4.90
C ASP A 144 20.49 5.79 -4.32
N ILE A 145 19.62 5.83 -3.30
CA ILE A 145 19.08 4.66 -2.62
C ILE A 145 17.60 4.50 -2.99
N ILE A 146 17.12 3.28 -3.03
CA ILE A 146 15.70 2.97 -3.27
C ILE A 146 14.84 3.33 -2.06
N VAL A 147 13.60 3.78 -2.30
CA VAL A 147 12.69 4.19 -1.22
C VAL A 147 12.37 3.07 -0.25
N GLU A 148 12.38 1.81 -0.68
CA GLU A 148 12.12 0.65 0.19
C GLU A 148 13.11 0.57 1.36
N ASP A 149 14.36 1.01 1.18
CA ASP A 149 15.35 1.07 2.26
C ASP A 149 15.02 2.11 3.34
N GLY A 150 14.05 2.99 3.07
CA GLY A 150 13.49 3.95 4.02
C GLY A 150 12.14 3.54 4.63
N VAL A 151 11.48 2.48 4.11
CA VAL A 151 10.10 2.13 4.51
C VAL A 151 9.97 0.69 5.05
N ALA A 152 10.90 -0.19 4.77
CA ALA A 152 10.86 -1.59 5.22
C ALA A 152 11.33 -1.79 6.67
N VAL A 153 11.17 -3.01 7.20
CA VAL A 153 11.68 -3.43 8.53
C VAL A 153 13.13 -3.00 8.75
N ARG A 154 13.99 -3.15 7.72
CA ARG A 154 15.41 -2.80 7.83
C ARG A 154 15.65 -1.29 8.04
N ALA A 155 14.76 -0.44 7.54
CA ALA A 155 14.82 1.00 7.75
C ALA A 155 14.64 1.37 9.23
N ILE A 156 13.62 0.79 9.88
CA ILE A 156 13.33 1.02 11.30
C ILE A 156 14.54 0.61 12.15
N LYS A 157 15.10 -0.58 11.88
CA LYS A 157 16.27 -1.11 12.61
C LYS A 157 17.49 -0.24 12.39
N ARG A 158 17.74 0.21 11.16
CA ARG A 158 18.85 1.09 10.82
C ARG A 158 18.75 2.43 11.55
N VAL A 159 17.63 3.13 11.41
CA VAL A 159 17.45 4.46 12.01
C VAL A 159 17.52 4.40 13.53
N TYR A 160 16.86 3.41 14.13
CA TYR A 160 16.95 3.20 15.57
C TYR A 160 18.40 2.99 16.01
N GLY A 161 19.14 2.11 15.34
CA GLY A 161 20.53 1.83 15.65
C GLY A 161 21.46 3.02 15.48
N GLU A 162 21.28 3.80 14.40
CA GLU A 162 22.07 5.01 14.13
C GLU A 162 21.85 6.09 15.20
N VAL A 163 20.59 6.29 15.64
CA VAL A 163 20.25 7.35 16.59
C VAL A 163 20.52 6.94 18.04
N SER A 164 20.19 5.71 18.43
CA SER A 164 20.39 5.22 19.79
C SER A 164 21.82 4.79 20.09
N GLY A 165 22.66 4.59 19.05
CA GLY A 165 23.98 4.00 19.16
C GLY A 165 23.99 2.46 19.26
N ASP A 166 22.82 1.80 19.11
CA ASP A 166 22.73 0.33 19.01
C ASP A 166 23.12 -0.14 17.61
N VAL A 167 24.42 -0.13 17.34
CA VAL A 167 25.00 -0.52 16.05
C VAL A 167 24.78 -2.00 15.68
N LYS A 168 24.33 -2.82 16.62
CA LYS A 168 24.06 -4.25 16.37
C LYS A 168 22.67 -4.49 15.78
N HIS A 169 21.81 -3.48 15.79
CA HIS A 169 20.42 -3.58 15.31
C HIS A 169 19.69 -4.81 15.90
N ALA A 170 19.89 -5.04 17.21
CA ALA A 170 19.44 -6.26 17.89
C ALA A 170 17.92 -6.35 18.04
N PHE A 171 17.22 -5.20 17.94
CA PHE A 171 15.77 -5.12 18.14
C PHE A 171 15.01 -5.32 16.83
N GLU A 172 13.87 -6.03 16.92
CA GLU A 172 12.89 -6.13 15.85
C GLU A 172 11.92 -4.94 15.91
N PRO A 173 11.17 -4.59 14.83
CA PRO A 173 10.24 -3.46 14.83
C PRO A 173 9.23 -3.48 15.97
N LYS A 174 8.79 -4.67 16.40
CA LYS A 174 7.93 -4.82 17.57
C LYS A 174 8.62 -4.35 18.84
N ASP A 175 9.87 -4.75 19.04
CA ASP A 175 10.67 -4.36 20.22
C ASP A 175 10.87 -2.83 20.23
N ILE A 176 11.19 -2.24 19.07
CA ILE A 176 11.37 -0.80 18.91
C ILE A 176 10.04 -0.05 19.17
N CYS A 177 8.91 -0.61 18.75
CA CYS A 177 7.60 -0.05 19.08
C CYS A 177 7.29 -0.10 20.58
N GLU A 178 7.65 -1.20 21.26
CA GLU A 178 7.53 -1.32 22.72
C GLU A 178 8.44 -0.32 23.45
N ILE A 179 9.65 -0.05 22.92
CA ILE A 179 10.54 1.00 23.42
C ILE A 179 9.89 2.38 23.25
N ALA A 180 9.37 2.68 22.05
CA ALA A 180 8.66 3.93 21.79
C ALA A 180 7.45 4.16 22.71
N ASP A 181 6.79 3.07 23.13
CA ASP A 181 5.70 3.06 24.10
C ASP A 181 6.16 3.21 25.56
N GLY A 182 7.46 3.14 25.85
CA GLY A 182 8.00 3.08 27.21
C GLY A 182 7.77 1.75 27.93
N LYS A 183 7.38 0.70 27.21
CA LYS A 183 7.11 -0.65 27.76
C LYS A 183 8.36 -1.53 27.82
N ARG A 184 9.43 -1.11 27.16
CA ARG A 184 10.69 -1.84 27.07
C ARG A 184 11.85 -0.87 27.28
N PRO A 185 12.95 -1.27 27.99
CA PRO A 185 14.15 -0.46 28.10
C PRO A 185 14.77 -0.16 26.74
N GLY A 186 15.19 1.08 26.51
CA GLY A 186 15.82 1.55 25.29
C GLY A 186 15.69 3.04 25.12
N ASP A 187 16.16 3.56 23.97
CA ASP A 187 16.04 4.98 23.64
C ASP A 187 14.67 5.26 23.00
N VAL A 188 13.77 5.85 23.80
CA VAL A 188 12.38 6.15 23.40
C VAL A 188 12.32 7.15 22.24
N GLU A 189 13.18 8.18 22.25
CA GLU A 189 13.16 9.19 21.20
C GLU A 189 13.74 8.66 19.90
N ALA A 190 14.81 7.86 19.96
CA ALA A 190 15.32 7.15 18.78
C ALA A 190 14.27 6.19 18.17
N ALA A 191 13.52 5.49 19.00
CA ALA A 191 12.46 4.59 18.57
C ALA A 191 11.32 5.35 17.86
N LYS A 192 10.86 6.46 18.42
CA LYS A 192 9.86 7.34 17.80
C LYS A 192 10.37 7.91 16.48
N GLN A 193 11.64 8.36 16.45
CA GLN A 193 12.26 8.91 15.25
C GLN A 193 12.34 7.88 14.12
N ALA A 194 12.64 6.61 14.42
CA ALA A 194 12.70 5.55 13.42
C ALA A 194 11.36 5.37 12.67
N PHE A 195 10.25 5.38 13.40
CA PHE A 195 8.92 5.31 12.78
C PHE A 195 8.49 6.62 12.10
N ALA A 196 8.86 7.76 12.67
CA ALA A 196 8.57 9.06 12.06
C ALA A 196 9.30 9.24 10.72
N GLU A 197 10.56 8.81 10.63
CA GLU A 197 11.32 8.85 9.39
C GLU A 197 10.74 7.93 8.33
N LEU A 198 10.33 6.71 8.71
CA LEU A 198 9.59 5.81 7.81
C LEU A 198 8.34 6.51 7.27
N GLY A 199 7.55 7.15 8.13
CA GLY A 199 6.35 7.88 7.72
C GLY A 199 6.63 9.01 6.73
N GLU A 200 7.68 9.78 6.95
CA GLU A 200 8.12 10.86 6.04
C GLU A 200 8.47 10.32 4.66
N ILE A 201 9.28 9.26 4.60
CA ILE A 201 9.74 8.68 3.33
C ILE A 201 8.60 8.00 2.59
N ALA A 202 7.75 7.25 3.31
CA ALA A 202 6.55 6.64 2.74
C ALA A 202 5.58 7.69 2.18
N GLY A 203 5.36 8.79 2.92
CA GLY A 203 4.49 9.88 2.49
C GLY A 203 4.94 10.53 1.19
N ASP A 204 6.24 10.72 0.97
CA ASP A 204 6.78 11.26 -0.29
C ASP A 204 6.54 10.31 -1.48
N ALA A 205 6.79 9.01 -1.30
CA ALA A 205 6.50 8.00 -2.33
C ALA A 205 4.99 7.91 -2.64
N MET A 206 4.15 7.92 -1.61
CA MET A 206 2.70 7.89 -1.74
C MET A 206 2.15 9.12 -2.44
N ALA A 207 2.72 10.31 -2.19
CA ALA A 207 2.34 11.53 -2.88
C ALA A 207 2.57 11.41 -4.40
N THR A 208 3.63 10.73 -4.80
CA THR A 208 3.91 10.46 -6.22
C THR A 208 2.86 9.53 -6.82
N ALA A 209 2.55 8.42 -6.18
CA ALA A 209 1.58 7.44 -6.67
C ALA A 209 0.15 8.01 -6.71
N VAL A 210 -0.31 8.67 -5.65
CA VAL A 210 -1.67 9.20 -5.59
C VAL A 210 -1.90 10.36 -6.56
N THR A 211 -0.85 11.10 -6.90
CA THR A 211 -0.91 12.14 -7.96
C THR A 211 -1.27 11.55 -9.32
N LEU A 212 -0.87 10.31 -9.60
CA LEU A 212 -1.14 9.62 -10.87
C LEU A 212 -2.45 8.82 -10.83
N VAL A 213 -2.78 8.22 -9.68
CA VAL A 213 -3.94 7.31 -9.55
C VAL A 213 -5.22 8.07 -9.17
N ASP A 214 -5.13 9.14 -8.40
CA ASP A 214 -6.27 9.92 -7.88
C ASP A 214 -7.32 9.00 -7.23
N GLY A 215 -6.99 8.46 -6.06
CA GLY A 215 -7.83 7.50 -5.34
C GLY A 215 -7.56 7.47 -3.84
N LEU A 216 -8.25 6.57 -3.13
CA LEU A 216 -8.00 6.33 -1.72
C LEU A 216 -6.63 5.66 -1.52
N ILE A 217 -5.97 5.96 -0.42
CA ILE A 217 -4.78 5.23 0.03
C ILE A 217 -5.18 4.31 1.18
N VAL A 218 -4.81 3.03 1.09
CA VAL A 218 -4.98 2.06 2.17
C VAL A 218 -3.61 1.49 2.55
N ILE A 219 -3.32 1.45 3.84
CA ILE A 219 -2.03 1.00 4.36
C ILE A 219 -2.26 -0.23 5.24
N GLY A 220 -1.60 -1.33 4.89
CA GLY A 220 -1.60 -2.58 5.65
C GLY A 220 -0.19 -3.05 6.00
N GLY A 221 -0.11 -4.29 6.50
CA GLY A 221 1.15 -4.93 6.88
C GLY A 221 1.49 -4.78 8.37
N GLY A 222 2.45 -5.59 8.82
CA GLY A 222 2.75 -5.72 10.26
C GLY A 222 3.31 -4.46 10.94
N ILE A 223 3.94 -3.55 10.16
CA ILE A 223 4.49 -2.29 10.69
C ILE A 223 3.38 -1.30 11.09
N THR A 224 2.17 -1.45 10.57
CA THR A 224 1.02 -0.57 10.88
C THR A 224 0.62 -0.60 12.37
N ALA A 225 1.05 -1.60 13.13
CA ALA A 225 0.89 -1.60 14.59
C ALA A 225 1.52 -0.36 15.26
N ALA A 226 2.53 0.26 14.61
CA ALA A 226 3.17 1.49 15.07
C ALA A 226 2.56 2.77 14.45
N ARG A 227 1.34 2.72 13.85
CA ARG A 227 0.72 3.83 13.11
C ARG A 227 0.76 5.17 13.83
N LYS A 228 0.59 5.19 15.14
CA LYS A 228 0.59 6.44 15.94
C LYS A 228 1.90 7.22 15.84
N TYR A 229 3.02 6.57 15.53
CA TYR A 229 4.33 7.18 15.31
C TYR A 229 4.61 7.46 13.83
N ILE A 230 3.97 6.71 12.93
CA ILE A 230 4.16 6.79 11.47
C ILE A 230 3.26 7.88 10.87
N MET A 231 1.96 7.86 11.19
CA MET A 231 0.95 8.69 10.53
C MET A 231 1.20 10.20 10.62
N PRO A 232 1.66 10.77 11.76
CA PRO A 232 1.89 12.22 11.82
C PRO A 232 2.88 12.73 10.76
N SER A 233 3.99 12.02 10.55
CA SER A 233 5.01 12.38 9.55
C SER A 233 4.55 12.09 8.13
N LEU A 234 3.85 10.98 7.91
CA LEU A 234 3.29 10.60 6.62
C LEU A 234 2.25 11.64 6.15
N LEU A 235 1.31 12.01 7.01
CA LEU A 235 0.30 13.02 6.70
C LEU A 235 0.91 14.40 6.50
N LYS A 236 1.93 14.77 7.30
CA LYS A 236 2.67 16.01 7.12
C LYS A 236 3.29 16.09 5.72
N GLU A 237 3.82 14.99 5.22
CA GLU A 237 4.42 14.90 3.89
C GLU A 237 3.37 15.05 2.78
N LEU A 238 2.27 14.29 2.86
CA LEU A 238 1.16 14.38 1.89
C LEU A 238 0.49 15.76 1.89
N ARG A 239 0.41 16.43 3.05
CA ARG A 239 -0.16 17.78 3.25
C ARG A 239 0.86 18.88 3.01
N GLY A 240 2.08 18.52 2.62
CA GLY A 240 3.18 19.45 2.43
C GLY A 240 2.96 20.42 1.29
N LYS A 241 3.89 21.35 1.15
CA LYS A 241 3.90 22.38 0.11
C LYS A 241 5.13 22.23 -0.77
N MET A 242 4.98 22.66 -2.00
CA MET A 242 6.07 22.81 -2.97
C MET A 242 6.05 24.23 -3.54
N HIS A 243 7.13 24.64 -4.14
CA HIS A 243 7.23 25.97 -4.75
C HIS A 243 7.60 25.84 -6.22
N THR A 244 7.06 26.73 -7.03
CA THR A 244 7.52 26.94 -8.41
C THR A 244 8.88 27.63 -8.39
N ILE A 245 9.57 27.64 -9.51
CA ILE A 245 10.82 28.41 -9.67
C ILE A 245 10.61 29.91 -9.38
N THR A 246 9.40 30.41 -9.61
CA THR A 246 9.01 31.81 -9.35
C THR A 246 8.59 32.06 -7.91
N GLY A 247 8.60 31.03 -7.05
CA GLY A 247 8.28 31.13 -5.62
C GLY A 247 6.80 30.99 -5.26
N GLU A 248 5.93 30.68 -6.22
CA GLU A 248 4.52 30.42 -5.95
C GLU A 248 4.37 29.10 -5.15
N GLU A 249 3.60 29.12 -4.07
CA GLU A 249 3.37 27.95 -3.22
C GLU A 249 2.22 27.10 -3.78
N LEU A 250 2.44 25.80 -3.88
CA LEU A 250 1.47 24.79 -4.31
C LEU A 250 1.38 23.66 -3.30
N ASN A 251 0.24 22.99 -3.22
CA ASN A 251 0.11 21.76 -2.44
C ASN A 251 0.98 20.64 -3.07
N ARG A 252 1.58 19.78 -2.23
CA ARG A 252 2.33 18.60 -2.69
C ARG A 252 1.48 17.66 -3.53
N VAL A 253 0.21 17.47 -3.15
CA VAL A 253 -0.83 16.82 -3.95
C VAL A 253 -2.01 17.76 -4.12
N GLN A 254 -2.72 17.66 -5.24
CA GLN A 254 -3.84 18.58 -5.53
C GLN A 254 -5.08 18.30 -4.68
N MET A 255 -5.25 17.06 -4.23
CA MET A 255 -6.34 16.66 -3.36
C MET A 255 -6.07 17.09 -1.93
N LYS A 256 -7.13 17.48 -1.22
CA LYS A 256 -7.06 17.67 0.24
C LYS A 256 -6.97 16.30 0.90
N VAL A 257 -5.97 16.12 1.75
CA VAL A 257 -5.65 14.86 2.40
C VAL A 257 -6.31 14.77 3.76
N TYR A 258 -7.01 13.66 4.01
CA TYR A 258 -7.71 13.34 5.25
C TYR A 258 -7.26 12.00 5.81
N ASP A 259 -7.11 11.90 7.13
CA ASP A 259 -7.02 10.61 7.83
C ASP A 259 -8.44 10.09 8.07
N LEU A 260 -8.86 9.08 7.29
CA LEU A 260 -10.23 8.55 7.35
C LEU A 260 -10.50 7.68 8.58
N ASP A 261 -9.47 7.33 9.35
CA ASP A 261 -9.62 6.69 10.65
C ASP A 261 -9.90 7.70 11.78
N ASN A 262 -9.70 8.99 11.50
CA ASN A 262 -10.09 10.08 12.39
C ASN A 262 -11.54 10.49 12.10
N GLU A 263 -12.42 10.33 13.06
CA GLU A 263 -13.87 10.58 12.89
C GLU A 263 -14.19 12.03 12.48
N GLU A 264 -13.47 13.02 13.02
CA GLU A 264 -13.71 14.43 12.67
C GLU A 264 -13.22 14.74 11.26
N GLU A 265 -12.06 14.22 10.87
CA GLU A 265 -11.57 14.35 9.50
C GLU A 265 -12.48 13.60 8.51
N PHE A 266 -13.04 12.45 8.89
CA PHE A 266 -13.99 11.72 8.05
C PHE A 266 -15.28 12.52 7.83
N LYS A 267 -15.82 13.18 8.86
CA LYS A 267 -16.99 14.06 8.73
C LYS A 267 -16.72 15.22 7.76
N GLU A 268 -15.57 15.86 7.86
CA GLU A 268 -15.17 16.93 6.94
C GLU A 268 -14.96 16.41 5.51
N PHE A 269 -14.36 15.24 5.36
CA PHE A 269 -14.21 14.55 4.09
C PHE A 269 -15.56 14.24 3.43
N ALA A 270 -16.54 13.74 4.20
CA ALA A 270 -17.87 13.43 3.70
C ALA A 270 -18.67 14.69 3.34
N LYS A 271 -18.53 15.75 4.12
CA LYS A 271 -19.23 17.01 3.91
C LYS A 271 -18.88 17.66 2.57
N GLY A 272 -17.60 17.73 2.22
CA GLY A 272 -17.13 18.42 1.02
C GLY A 272 -17.52 19.91 0.95
N ASP A 273 -17.62 20.44 -0.26
CA ASP A 273 -18.06 21.83 -0.53
C ASP A 273 -19.14 21.81 -1.61
N GLN A 274 -20.33 21.30 -1.23
CA GLN A 274 -21.48 21.15 -2.14
C GLN A 274 -22.05 22.52 -2.53
N ARG A 275 -22.08 22.81 -3.83
CA ARG A 275 -22.60 24.05 -4.41
C ARG A 275 -23.61 23.75 -5.52
N ALA A 276 -24.55 24.66 -5.73
CA ALA A 276 -25.44 24.66 -6.88
C ALA A 276 -24.96 25.71 -7.89
N LEU A 277 -24.61 25.28 -9.10
CA LEU A 277 -24.22 26.19 -10.18
C LEU A 277 -25.35 26.33 -11.18
N LYS A 278 -25.71 27.58 -11.51
CA LYS A 278 -26.69 27.86 -12.56
C LYS A 278 -26.09 27.54 -13.92
N VAL A 279 -26.84 26.78 -14.72
CA VAL A 279 -26.47 26.54 -16.13
C VAL A 279 -26.71 27.81 -16.93
N TYR A 280 -25.65 28.30 -17.59
CA TYR A 280 -25.73 29.57 -18.35
C TYR A 280 -26.86 29.53 -19.38
N GLY A 281 -27.62 30.63 -19.45
CA GLY A 281 -28.74 30.78 -20.38
C GLY A 281 -30.01 29.98 -20.01
N THR A 282 -30.09 29.36 -18.84
CA THR A 282 -31.25 28.58 -18.38
C THR A 282 -31.60 28.86 -16.92
N ASP A 283 -32.73 28.32 -16.44
CA ASP A 283 -33.10 28.32 -15.02
C ASP A 283 -32.70 27.02 -14.30
N ARG A 284 -31.93 26.15 -14.96
CA ARG A 284 -31.45 24.87 -14.40
C ARG A 284 -30.22 25.09 -13.56
N TYR A 285 -30.12 24.30 -12.48
CA TYR A 285 -28.95 24.21 -11.62
C TYR A 285 -28.36 22.81 -11.65
N VAL A 286 -27.05 22.71 -11.49
CA VAL A 286 -26.31 21.43 -11.35
C VAL A 286 -25.51 21.44 -10.05
N ALA A 287 -25.43 20.29 -9.42
CA ALA A 287 -24.59 20.11 -8.24
C ALA A 287 -23.10 20.13 -8.64
N TYR A 288 -22.31 20.84 -7.86
CA TYR A 288 -20.85 20.91 -8.04
C TYR A 288 -20.14 20.90 -6.70
N ASP A 289 -19.12 20.09 -6.59
CA ASP A 289 -18.21 20.07 -5.46
C ASP A 289 -16.81 20.44 -5.96
N PRO A 290 -16.33 21.67 -5.69
CA PRO A 290 -14.99 22.10 -6.10
C PRO A 290 -13.88 21.45 -5.29
N GLN A 291 -14.20 20.87 -4.12
CA GLN A 291 -13.19 20.25 -3.26
C GLN A 291 -12.70 18.94 -3.86
N LYS A 292 -11.43 18.91 -4.27
CA LYS A 292 -10.73 17.68 -4.62
C LYS A 292 -10.30 16.99 -3.32
N ARG A 293 -10.70 15.76 -3.14
CA ARG A 293 -10.38 14.97 -1.95
C ARG A 293 -10.46 13.48 -2.24
#